data_e0de1c47234b8bbeba5a7c19b2c9cb0f
#
_entry.id   e0de1c47234b8bbeba5a7c19b2c9cb0f
#
_cell.length_a   1.000
_cell.length_b   1.000
_cell.length_c   1.000
_cell.angle_alpha   90.00
_cell.angle_beta   90.00
_cell.angle_gamma   90.00
#
_symmetry.space_group_name_H-M   'P 1'
#
loop_
_entity.id
_entity.type
_entity.pdbx_description
1 polymer ?
#
loop_
_entity_poly.entity_id
_entity_poly.type
_entity_poly.pdbx_seq_one_letter_code
_entity_poly.pdbx_strand_id
1 'polypeptide(L)'
;MHIPFCKDRCNYCDFVSYTDFSLVEDYFESLLKEITIWSQYVGKVSLNSIYVGGGTPSDIPLKYLEKTFDTISKSFNLCDPEITVEINPKFRYFYELRNLGVNRISMGLQAADDTVLKAVNRRHSVSEFRETCREAMNYFENINIDFIIGLPFESEQTIWNNLKVINEYNPKHVSVYILESKQEFLDQDTLADHHESFISALLENGYERYEISNFAYPGYQCKHNLKYWNNEDYIGIGVSAGGHIGLKRYVNSSNILLYMECLKNGKFAFEYFKENSPLDELKETLFMGLRLSNGIKIDKLMQLSPELKIDELTSILNGYLIYDQESLRLSSTGKDFSKFVLSKIIDENILLHVIGR
;
A
#
# COMPACT_ATOMS: atom_id res chain seq x y z
N MET A 1 -2.78 7.58 6.47
CA MET A 1 -4.01 7.75 7.29
C MET A 1 -5.04 6.74 6.84
N HIS A 2 -5.68 6.10 7.79
CA HIS A 2 -6.75 5.12 7.51
C HIS A 2 -8.11 5.77 7.76
N ILE A 3 -8.97 5.83 6.75
CA ILE A 3 -10.36 6.27 6.83
C ILE A 3 -11.25 5.03 6.76
N PRO A 4 -11.75 4.50 7.90
CA PRO A 4 -12.32 3.15 7.97
C PRO A 4 -13.79 3.08 7.58
N PHE A 5 -14.26 3.90 6.65
CA PHE A 5 -15.68 3.90 6.27
C PHE A 5 -15.88 3.44 4.83
N CYS A 6 -16.81 2.50 4.64
CA CYS A 6 -17.27 2.04 3.34
C CYS A 6 -18.79 1.96 3.35
N LYS A 7 -19.46 2.44 2.31
CA LYS A 7 -20.91 2.26 2.16
C LYS A 7 -21.32 0.79 2.06
N ASP A 8 -20.44 -0.01 1.41
CA ASP A 8 -20.59 -1.46 1.30
C ASP A 8 -19.20 -2.10 1.36
N ARG A 9 -19.10 -3.32 1.88
CA ARG A 9 -17.84 -4.08 1.91
C ARG A 9 -17.77 -5.02 0.71
N CYS A 10 -16.62 -5.03 0.05
CA CYS A 10 -16.29 -6.02 -0.95
C CYS A 10 -15.98 -7.37 -0.29
N ASN A 11 -16.34 -8.49 -0.94
CA ASN A 11 -16.19 -9.82 -0.36
C ASN A 11 -14.74 -10.29 -0.17
N TYR A 12 -13.80 -9.65 -0.86
CA TYR A 12 -12.37 -9.95 -0.78
C TYR A 12 -11.60 -9.05 0.22
N CYS A 13 -12.27 -8.02 0.80
CA CYS A 13 -11.58 -6.97 1.52
C CYS A 13 -11.34 -7.34 2.99
N ASP A 14 -10.06 -7.42 3.38
CA ASP A 14 -9.62 -7.70 4.75
C ASP A 14 -9.35 -6.42 5.57
N PHE A 15 -9.43 -5.23 4.94
CA PHE A 15 -9.25 -3.98 5.66
C PHE A 15 -10.36 -3.75 6.67
N VAL A 16 -9.96 -3.23 7.85
CA VAL A 16 -10.92 -2.80 8.86
C VAL A 16 -11.75 -1.66 8.32
N SER A 17 -13.06 -1.88 8.19
CA SER A 17 -14.00 -0.88 7.71
C SER A 17 -15.36 -1.00 8.39
N TYR A 18 -16.05 0.13 8.50
CA TYR A 18 -17.35 0.29 9.14
C TYR A 18 -18.35 0.85 8.14
N THR A 19 -19.58 0.36 8.21
CA THR A 19 -20.71 0.85 7.40
C THR A 19 -21.60 1.83 8.17
N ASP A 20 -21.34 2.02 9.45
CA ASP A 20 -22.05 3.00 10.28
C ASP A 20 -21.45 4.41 10.13
N PHE A 21 -22.04 5.20 9.27
CA PHE A 21 -21.63 6.58 9.00
C PHE A 21 -22.03 7.57 10.10
N SER A 22 -22.81 7.16 11.11
CA SER A 22 -23.12 8.02 12.27
C SER A 22 -21.88 8.34 13.08
N LEU A 23 -20.83 7.49 13.00
CA LEU A 23 -19.56 7.63 13.72
C LEU A 23 -18.56 8.57 13.03
N VAL A 24 -18.84 9.04 11.81
CA VAL A 24 -17.88 9.80 11.00
C VAL A 24 -17.41 11.07 11.70
N GLU A 25 -18.32 11.84 12.27
CA GLU A 25 -17.98 13.13 12.92
C GLU A 25 -17.07 12.91 14.12
N ASP A 26 -17.44 12.05 15.06
CA ASP A 26 -16.67 11.75 16.26
C ASP A 26 -15.31 11.10 15.92
N TYR A 27 -15.29 10.29 14.87
CA TYR A 27 -14.06 9.69 14.36
C TYR A 27 -13.09 10.76 13.87
N PHE A 28 -13.55 11.70 13.04
CA PHE A 28 -12.68 12.75 12.52
C PHE A 28 -12.21 13.72 13.61
N GLU A 29 -13.03 14.03 14.61
CA GLU A 29 -12.57 14.77 15.81
C GLU A 29 -11.40 14.05 16.50
N SER A 30 -11.50 12.73 16.64
CA SER A 30 -10.44 11.91 17.23
C SER A 30 -9.20 11.85 16.34
N LEU A 31 -9.37 11.71 15.03
CA LEU A 31 -8.29 11.71 14.04
C LEU A 31 -7.47 13.02 14.09
N LEU A 32 -8.14 14.17 14.18
CA LEU A 32 -7.48 15.48 14.30
C LEU A 32 -6.69 15.61 15.61
N LYS A 33 -7.21 15.05 16.70
CA LYS A 33 -6.47 14.98 17.98
C LYS A 33 -5.23 14.10 17.84
N GLU A 34 -5.34 12.94 17.18
CA GLU A 34 -4.20 12.06 16.96
C GLU A 34 -3.09 12.75 16.17
N ILE A 35 -3.42 13.48 15.10
CA ILE A 35 -2.48 14.28 14.34
C ILE A 35 -1.74 15.27 15.25
N THR A 36 -2.48 15.94 16.13
CA THR A 36 -1.91 16.91 17.06
C THR A 36 -0.99 16.25 18.08
N ILE A 37 -1.39 15.11 18.67
CA ILE A 37 -0.57 14.36 19.62
C ILE A 37 0.72 13.89 18.96
N TRP A 38 0.64 13.36 17.73
CA TRP A 38 1.83 12.95 16.98
C TRP A 38 2.77 14.11 16.70
N SER A 39 2.25 15.28 16.30
CA SER A 39 3.10 16.45 16.05
C SER A 39 3.83 16.94 17.31
N GLN A 40 3.19 16.80 18.47
CA GLN A 40 3.83 17.08 19.76
C GLN A 40 4.91 16.06 20.11
N TYR A 41 4.67 14.79 19.77
CA TYR A 41 5.59 13.69 20.09
C TYR A 41 6.85 13.71 19.21
N VAL A 42 6.71 13.90 17.88
CA VAL A 42 7.85 13.87 16.93
C VAL A 42 8.43 15.27 16.66
N GLY A 43 7.76 16.33 17.09
CA GLY A 43 8.14 17.70 16.76
C GLY A 43 7.78 18.09 15.32
N LYS A 44 8.33 19.23 14.85
CA LYS A 44 8.10 19.73 13.51
C LYS A 44 8.96 18.98 12.48
N VAL A 45 8.56 17.76 12.18
CA VAL A 45 9.18 16.99 11.09
C VAL A 45 8.66 17.43 9.72
N SER A 46 9.45 17.16 8.68
CA SER A 46 9.06 17.43 7.30
C SER A 46 8.45 16.18 6.68
N LEU A 47 7.22 16.30 6.16
CA LEU A 47 6.54 15.23 5.45
C LEU A 47 6.82 15.35 3.94
N ASN A 48 7.21 14.25 3.33
CA ASN A 48 7.42 14.13 1.88
C ASN A 48 6.37 13.23 1.20
N SER A 49 5.49 12.59 1.98
CA SER A 49 4.32 11.89 1.47
C SER A 49 3.18 11.88 2.50
N ILE A 50 1.94 11.93 1.99
CA ILE A 50 0.71 11.75 2.74
C ILE A 50 -0.15 10.77 1.94
N TYR A 51 -0.59 9.69 2.58
CA TYR A 51 -1.47 8.71 1.94
C TYR A 51 -2.77 8.57 2.72
N VAL A 52 -3.89 8.77 2.06
CA VAL A 52 -5.23 8.66 2.62
C VAL A 52 -5.95 7.50 1.97
N GLY A 53 -6.14 6.43 2.73
CA GLY A 53 -6.73 5.18 2.23
C GLY A 53 -7.46 4.43 3.33
N GLY A 54 -7.62 3.13 3.14
CA GLY A 54 -8.16 2.19 4.11
C GLY A 54 -9.53 1.64 3.74
N GLY A 55 -10.60 2.28 4.13
CA GLY A 55 -11.96 1.97 3.66
C GLY A 55 -12.21 2.61 2.30
N THR A 56 -12.95 3.70 2.29
CA THR A 56 -13.22 4.48 1.08
C THR A 56 -13.23 5.97 1.42
N PRO A 57 -12.06 6.65 1.36
CA PRO A 57 -11.99 8.08 1.66
C PRO A 57 -12.93 8.94 0.80
N SER A 58 -13.22 8.51 -0.42
CA SER A 58 -14.16 9.20 -1.32
C SER A 58 -15.65 9.04 -0.96
N ASP A 59 -15.98 8.18 0.00
CA ASP A 59 -17.35 8.07 0.51
C ASP A 59 -17.68 9.10 1.62
N ILE A 60 -16.64 9.78 2.14
CA ILE A 60 -16.74 10.75 3.23
C ILE A 60 -16.99 12.17 2.66
N PRO A 61 -17.84 12.98 3.31
CA PRO A 61 -17.98 14.39 2.95
C PRO A 61 -16.64 15.14 2.97
N LEU A 62 -16.34 15.86 1.89
CA LEU A 62 -15.05 16.49 1.64
C LEU A 62 -14.56 17.42 2.77
N LYS A 63 -15.51 18.06 3.48
CA LYS A 63 -15.21 18.92 4.64
C LYS A 63 -14.32 18.29 5.71
N TYR A 64 -14.37 16.93 5.83
CA TYR A 64 -13.53 16.21 6.80
C TYR A 64 -12.09 16.08 6.30
N LEU A 65 -11.90 15.84 5.00
CA LEU A 65 -10.57 15.85 4.38
C LEU A 65 -9.94 17.25 4.42
N GLU A 66 -10.74 18.29 4.16
CA GLU A 66 -10.31 19.70 4.27
C GLU A 66 -9.76 20.01 5.68
N LYS A 67 -10.53 19.71 6.72
CA LYS A 67 -10.10 19.87 8.11
C LYS A 67 -8.85 19.07 8.44
N THR A 68 -8.74 17.85 7.89
CA THR A 68 -7.60 16.97 8.13
C THR A 68 -6.33 17.55 7.50
N PHE A 69 -6.37 17.96 6.24
CA PHE A 69 -5.21 18.56 5.57
C PHE A 69 -4.82 19.91 6.17
N ASP A 70 -5.78 20.74 6.59
CA ASP A 70 -5.52 21.98 7.33
C ASP A 70 -4.80 21.68 8.67
N THR A 71 -5.24 20.67 9.39
CA THR A 71 -4.58 20.26 10.66
C THR A 71 -3.17 19.73 10.41
N ILE A 72 -2.97 18.92 9.38
CA ILE A 72 -1.63 18.41 9.02
C ILE A 72 -0.70 19.56 8.65
N SER A 73 -1.14 20.51 7.82
CA SER A 73 -0.33 21.65 7.40
C SER A 73 0.08 22.57 8.55
N LYS A 74 -0.74 22.66 9.60
CA LYS A 74 -0.43 23.39 10.83
C LYS A 74 0.50 22.62 11.76
N SER A 75 0.47 21.29 11.71
CA SER A 75 1.18 20.38 12.62
C SER A 75 2.56 19.99 12.13
N PHE A 76 2.78 19.90 10.83
CA PHE A 76 4.01 19.43 10.19
C PHE A 76 4.50 20.38 9.09
N ASN A 77 5.79 20.28 8.75
CA ASN A 77 6.29 20.95 7.57
C ASN A 77 5.97 20.12 6.31
N LEU A 78 5.41 20.75 5.28
CA LEU A 78 5.15 20.11 4.00
C LEU A 78 6.21 20.52 2.99
N CYS A 79 7.07 19.57 2.57
CA CYS A 79 8.16 19.82 1.62
C CYS A 79 7.82 19.13 0.30
N ASP A 80 6.95 19.75 -0.50
CA ASP A 80 6.46 19.21 -1.77
C ASP A 80 6.06 17.72 -1.69
N PRO A 81 5.12 17.38 -0.78
CA PRO A 81 4.77 16.01 -0.52
C PRO A 81 3.99 15.38 -1.68
N GLU A 82 4.20 14.08 -1.93
CA GLU A 82 3.21 13.29 -2.65
C GLU A 82 1.97 13.12 -1.75
N ILE A 83 0.83 13.64 -2.18
CA ILE A 83 -0.44 13.51 -1.46
C ILE A 83 -1.37 12.62 -2.28
N THR A 84 -1.55 11.39 -1.80
CA THR A 84 -2.41 10.38 -2.43
C THR A 84 -3.75 10.26 -1.69
N VAL A 85 -4.84 10.17 -2.44
CA VAL A 85 -6.17 9.80 -1.93
C VAL A 85 -6.71 8.61 -2.71
N GLU A 86 -7.15 7.58 -2.00
CA GLU A 86 -7.88 6.46 -2.59
C GLU A 86 -9.33 6.86 -2.88
N ILE A 87 -9.78 6.55 -4.09
CA ILE A 87 -11.15 6.83 -4.51
C ILE A 87 -11.80 5.59 -5.11
N ASN A 88 -13.11 5.48 -4.91
CA ASN A 88 -13.94 4.58 -5.70
C ASN A 88 -14.49 5.31 -6.94
N PRO A 89 -14.75 4.60 -8.04
CA PRO A 89 -15.53 5.13 -9.15
C PRO A 89 -16.87 5.74 -8.67
N LYS A 90 -17.41 6.71 -9.43
CA LYS A 90 -18.52 7.63 -9.09
C LYS A 90 -18.13 8.86 -8.27
N PHE A 91 -16.89 9.01 -7.84
CA PHE A 91 -16.40 10.25 -7.27
C PHE A 91 -16.38 11.37 -8.31
N ARG A 92 -16.66 12.63 -7.87
CA ARG A 92 -16.78 13.78 -8.79
C ARG A 92 -16.08 15.07 -8.29
N TYR A 93 -15.53 15.07 -7.09
CA TYR A 93 -14.94 16.28 -6.48
C TYR A 93 -13.41 16.38 -6.74
N PHE A 94 -12.99 16.17 -7.98
CA PHE A 94 -11.56 16.18 -8.36
C PHE A 94 -10.94 17.56 -8.26
N TYR A 95 -11.67 18.60 -8.67
CA TYR A 95 -11.23 19.99 -8.54
C TYR A 95 -10.96 20.35 -7.09
N GLU A 96 -11.85 19.99 -6.19
CA GLU A 96 -11.72 20.24 -4.76
C GLU A 96 -10.53 19.48 -4.16
N LEU A 97 -10.34 18.20 -4.50
CA LEU A 97 -9.16 17.46 -4.06
C LEU A 97 -7.85 18.10 -4.54
N ARG A 98 -7.84 18.56 -5.79
CA ARG A 98 -6.67 19.26 -6.34
C ARG A 98 -6.35 20.53 -5.56
N ASN A 99 -7.35 21.30 -5.19
CA ASN A 99 -7.20 22.52 -4.38
C ASN A 99 -6.74 22.26 -2.95
N LEU A 100 -6.99 21.05 -2.42
CA LEU A 100 -6.45 20.60 -1.13
C LEU A 100 -4.98 20.16 -1.20
N GLY A 101 -4.36 20.24 -2.39
CA GLY A 101 -2.97 19.84 -2.60
C GLY A 101 -2.79 18.38 -2.97
N VAL A 102 -3.87 17.58 -3.12
CA VAL A 102 -3.77 16.21 -3.63
C VAL A 102 -3.14 16.25 -5.02
N ASN A 103 -2.14 15.40 -5.25
CA ASN A 103 -1.39 15.36 -6.51
C ASN A 103 -1.28 13.94 -7.09
N ARG A 104 -1.80 12.93 -6.38
CA ARG A 104 -1.91 11.54 -6.83
C ARG A 104 -3.26 10.94 -6.43
N ILE A 105 -3.88 10.19 -7.34
CA ILE A 105 -5.12 9.46 -7.09
C ILE A 105 -4.85 7.95 -7.23
N SER A 106 -5.39 7.14 -6.32
CA SER A 106 -5.46 5.68 -6.47
C SER A 106 -6.92 5.27 -6.67
N MET A 107 -7.21 4.62 -7.79
CA MET A 107 -8.58 4.25 -8.18
C MET A 107 -8.73 2.74 -8.32
N GLY A 108 -9.58 2.14 -7.49
CA GLY A 108 -9.85 0.70 -7.51
C GLY A 108 -10.81 0.31 -8.63
N LEU A 109 -10.32 -0.22 -9.75
CA LEU A 109 -11.13 -0.89 -10.76
C LEU A 109 -11.35 -2.35 -10.41
N GLN A 110 -10.29 -3.05 -10.05
CA GLN A 110 -10.17 -4.47 -9.71
C GLN A 110 -10.26 -5.39 -10.95
N ALA A 111 -11.29 -5.28 -11.75
CA ALA A 111 -11.44 -6.00 -13.02
C ALA A 111 -12.29 -5.18 -14.02
N ALA A 112 -11.92 -5.22 -15.29
CA ALA A 112 -12.70 -4.60 -16.38
C ALA A 112 -13.79 -5.55 -16.90
N ASP A 113 -14.54 -6.14 -15.98
CA ASP A 113 -15.63 -7.08 -16.26
C ASP A 113 -16.74 -6.92 -15.21
N ASP A 114 -17.94 -6.55 -15.64
CA ASP A 114 -19.06 -6.30 -14.74
C ASP A 114 -19.57 -7.57 -14.04
N THR A 115 -19.33 -8.76 -14.61
CA THR A 115 -19.68 -10.04 -13.96
C THR A 115 -18.76 -10.29 -12.77
N VAL A 116 -17.46 -10.10 -12.97
CA VAL A 116 -16.45 -10.21 -11.92
C VAL A 116 -16.70 -9.17 -10.82
N LEU A 117 -16.92 -7.91 -11.18
CA LEU A 117 -17.20 -6.82 -10.22
C LEU A 117 -18.41 -7.12 -9.35
N LYS A 118 -19.52 -7.60 -9.94
CA LYS A 118 -20.74 -7.99 -9.20
C LYS A 118 -20.48 -9.15 -8.24
N ALA A 119 -19.71 -10.15 -8.67
CA ALA A 119 -19.42 -11.33 -7.85
C ALA A 119 -18.67 -10.99 -6.56
N VAL A 120 -17.86 -9.91 -6.58
CA VAL A 120 -17.11 -9.45 -5.42
C VAL A 120 -17.73 -8.24 -4.71
N ASN A 121 -19.00 -7.97 -4.99
CA ASN A 121 -19.79 -6.88 -4.37
C ASN A 121 -19.18 -5.48 -4.61
N ARG A 122 -18.64 -5.21 -5.81
CA ARG A 122 -18.24 -3.84 -6.20
C ARG A 122 -19.46 -3.02 -6.60
N ARG A 123 -19.51 -1.76 -6.17
CA ARG A 123 -20.63 -0.84 -6.36
C ARG A 123 -20.63 -0.11 -7.70
N HIS A 124 -19.60 -0.28 -8.49
CA HIS A 124 -19.46 0.40 -9.78
C HIS A 124 -19.44 -0.62 -10.92
N SER A 125 -19.82 -0.16 -12.09
CA SER A 125 -19.62 -0.83 -13.36
C SER A 125 -18.34 -0.35 -14.05
N VAL A 126 -17.89 -1.10 -15.04
CA VAL A 126 -16.77 -0.70 -15.90
C VAL A 126 -17.05 0.64 -16.60
N SER A 127 -18.30 0.89 -17.00
CA SER A 127 -18.70 2.17 -17.61
C SER A 127 -18.53 3.33 -16.64
N GLU A 128 -18.98 3.19 -15.39
CA GLU A 128 -18.87 4.22 -14.36
C GLU A 128 -17.38 4.48 -13.98
N PHE A 129 -16.56 3.42 -13.97
CA PHE A 129 -15.12 3.59 -13.83
C PHE A 129 -14.54 4.44 -14.97
N ARG A 130 -14.89 4.12 -16.23
CA ARG A 130 -14.39 4.84 -17.41
C ARG A 130 -14.76 6.32 -17.37
N GLU A 131 -15.97 6.66 -16.99
CA GLU A 131 -16.41 8.04 -16.81
C GLU A 131 -15.60 8.74 -15.73
N THR A 132 -15.43 8.11 -14.56
CA THR A 132 -14.70 8.66 -13.42
C THR A 132 -13.22 8.84 -13.75
N CYS A 133 -12.60 7.85 -14.40
CA CYS A 133 -11.20 7.92 -14.79
C CYS A 133 -10.94 9.06 -15.80
N ARG A 134 -11.81 9.20 -16.81
CA ARG A 134 -11.72 10.28 -17.79
C ARG A 134 -11.85 11.66 -17.14
N GLU A 135 -12.74 11.81 -16.18
CA GLU A 135 -12.88 13.06 -15.42
C GLU A 135 -11.67 13.33 -14.55
N ALA A 136 -11.14 12.31 -13.84
CA ALA A 136 -9.95 12.44 -13.01
C ALA A 136 -8.72 12.93 -13.80
N MET A 137 -8.54 12.45 -15.04
CA MET A 137 -7.42 12.82 -15.92
C MET A 137 -7.43 14.32 -16.33
N ASN A 138 -8.54 15.02 -16.19
CA ASN A 138 -8.55 16.48 -16.40
C ASN A 138 -7.86 17.25 -15.27
N TYR A 139 -7.65 16.62 -14.11
CA TYR A 139 -7.12 17.25 -12.91
C TYR A 139 -5.81 16.62 -12.42
N PHE A 140 -5.59 15.33 -12.72
CA PHE A 140 -4.45 14.56 -12.21
C PHE A 140 -3.73 13.84 -13.34
N GLU A 141 -2.42 14.04 -13.43
CA GLU A 141 -1.54 13.25 -14.28
C GLU A 141 -1.14 11.93 -13.58
N ASN A 142 -0.85 11.99 -12.27
CA ASN A 142 -0.42 10.83 -11.49
C ASN A 142 -1.64 10.06 -10.97
N ILE A 143 -2.11 9.12 -11.77
CA ILE A 143 -3.21 8.22 -11.44
C ILE A 143 -2.70 6.80 -11.37
N ASN A 144 -3.06 6.10 -10.29
CA ASN A 144 -2.93 4.67 -10.15
C ASN A 144 -4.27 3.99 -10.41
N ILE A 145 -4.25 2.84 -11.07
CA ILE A 145 -5.40 1.94 -11.22
C ILE A 145 -5.03 0.61 -10.56
N ASP A 146 -5.89 0.16 -9.63
CA ASP A 146 -5.70 -1.11 -8.93
C ASP A 146 -6.47 -2.22 -9.65
N PHE A 147 -5.78 -3.36 -9.87
CA PHE A 147 -6.33 -4.60 -10.39
C PHE A 147 -6.07 -5.75 -9.42
N ILE A 148 -6.98 -6.71 -9.40
CA ILE A 148 -6.83 -7.96 -8.65
C ILE A 148 -7.01 -9.12 -9.64
N ILE A 149 -6.06 -10.04 -9.66
CA ILE A 149 -6.08 -11.28 -10.45
C ILE A 149 -6.49 -12.43 -9.54
N GLY A 150 -7.24 -13.40 -10.08
CA GLY A 150 -7.76 -14.54 -9.33
C GLY A 150 -9.15 -14.31 -8.74
N LEU A 151 -9.87 -13.30 -9.22
CA LEU A 151 -11.23 -13.02 -8.79
C LEU A 151 -12.23 -14.08 -9.33
N PRO A 152 -13.39 -14.30 -8.66
CA PRO A 152 -14.44 -15.18 -9.17
C PRO A 152 -14.88 -14.80 -10.59
N PHE A 153 -15.06 -15.80 -11.46
CA PHE A 153 -15.45 -15.63 -12.87
C PHE A 153 -14.44 -14.91 -13.77
N GLU A 154 -13.23 -14.69 -13.30
CA GLU A 154 -12.14 -14.16 -14.13
C GLU A 154 -11.82 -15.14 -15.26
N SER A 155 -11.46 -14.60 -16.41
CA SER A 155 -11.10 -15.33 -17.63
C SER A 155 -10.00 -14.58 -18.39
N GLU A 156 -9.39 -15.21 -19.39
CA GLU A 156 -8.46 -14.53 -20.32
C GLU A 156 -9.07 -13.26 -20.93
N GLN A 157 -10.38 -13.28 -21.21
CA GLN A 157 -11.08 -12.10 -21.73
C GLN A 157 -11.10 -10.97 -20.70
N THR A 158 -11.20 -11.28 -19.41
CA THR A 158 -11.11 -10.31 -18.31
C THR A 158 -9.74 -9.66 -18.29
N ILE A 159 -8.66 -10.47 -18.38
CA ILE A 159 -7.28 -9.97 -18.45
C ILE A 159 -7.08 -9.05 -19.67
N TRP A 160 -7.56 -9.46 -20.83
CA TRP A 160 -7.50 -8.64 -22.04
C TRP A 160 -8.27 -7.31 -21.91
N ASN A 161 -9.45 -7.33 -21.27
CA ASN A 161 -10.22 -6.13 -21.02
C ASN A 161 -9.50 -5.18 -20.02
N ASN A 162 -8.83 -5.73 -18.99
CA ASN A 162 -8.01 -4.96 -18.07
C ASN A 162 -6.89 -4.23 -18.82
N LEU A 163 -6.17 -4.94 -19.70
CA LEU A 163 -5.10 -4.37 -20.53
C LEU A 163 -5.62 -3.31 -21.51
N LYS A 164 -6.83 -3.49 -22.05
CA LYS A 164 -7.48 -2.45 -22.86
C LYS A 164 -7.71 -1.17 -22.08
N VAL A 165 -8.15 -1.26 -20.81
CA VAL A 165 -8.33 -0.08 -19.94
C VAL A 165 -6.99 0.62 -19.73
N ILE A 166 -5.93 -0.13 -19.47
CA ILE A 166 -4.58 0.45 -19.32
C ILE A 166 -4.14 1.18 -20.58
N ASN A 167 -4.32 0.56 -21.74
CA ASN A 167 -3.96 1.16 -23.03
C ASN A 167 -4.83 2.38 -23.38
N GLU A 168 -6.11 2.40 -22.96
CA GLU A 168 -7.04 3.51 -23.22
C GLU A 168 -6.68 4.74 -22.38
N TYR A 169 -6.33 4.55 -21.11
CA TYR A 169 -6.10 5.66 -20.15
C TYR A 169 -4.63 5.95 -19.90
N ASN A 170 -3.73 5.02 -20.20
CA ASN A 170 -2.30 5.15 -20.02
C ASN A 170 -1.93 5.75 -18.63
N PRO A 171 -2.42 5.14 -17.52
CA PRO A 171 -2.16 5.64 -16.18
C PRO A 171 -0.66 5.63 -15.88
N LYS A 172 -0.18 6.56 -15.06
CA LYS A 172 1.25 6.62 -14.70
C LYS A 172 1.69 5.50 -13.78
N HIS A 173 0.74 4.86 -13.12
CA HIS A 173 0.97 3.80 -12.14
C HIS A 173 -0.11 2.73 -12.23
N VAL A 174 0.25 1.48 -12.04
CA VAL A 174 -0.66 0.33 -12.02
C VAL A 174 -0.30 -0.58 -10.86
N SER A 175 -1.30 -0.96 -10.05
CA SER A 175 -1.15 -1.98 -9.02
C SER A 175 -1.82 -3.27 -9.48
N VAL A 176 -1.11 -4.39 -9.37
CA VAL A 176 -1.61 -5.72 -9.73
C VAL A 176 -1.43 -6.64 -8.55
N TYR A 177 -2.54 -6.99 -7.91
CA TYR A 177 -2.56 -7.88 -6.77
C TYR A 177 -3.05 -9.27 -7.17
N ILE A 178 -2.55 -10.30 -6.52
CA ILE A 178 -3.15 -11.63 -6.58
C ILE A 178 -4.12 -11.75 -5.39
N LEU A 179 -5.33 -12.22 -5.65
CA LEU A 179 -6.33 -12.42 -4.61
C LEU A 179 -5.80 -13.38 -3.54
N GLU A 180 -5.69 -12.91 -2.30
CA GLU A 180 -5.46 -13.76 -1.14
C GLU A 180 -6.80 -14.18 -0.55
N SER A 181 -7.20 -15.43 -0.80
CA SER A 181 -8.47 -15.99 -0.33
C SER A 181 -8.28 -17.44 0.10
N LYS A 182 -9.11 -17.89 1.07
CA LYS A 182 -9.18 -19.30 1.44
C LYS A 182 -9.86 -20.15 0.35
N GLN A 183 -10.66 -19.53 -0.51
CA GLN A 183 -11.29 -20.15 -1.64
C GLN A 183 -10.50 -19.84 -2.91
N GLU A 184 -10.03 -20.86 -3.60
CA GLU A 184 -9.43 -20.73 -4.91
C GLU A 184 -10.54 -20.71 -5.96
N PHE A 185 -10.55 -19.70 -6.82
CA PHE A 185 -11.52 -19.53 -7.91
C PHE A 185 -10.95 -19.93 -9.27
N LEU A 186 -9.62 -19.96 -9.38
CA LEU A 186 -8.86 -20.43 -10.53
C LEU A 186 -7.88 -21.50 -10.05
N ASP A 187 -7.54 -22.44 -10.91
CA ASP A 187 -6.40 -23.34 -10.66
C ASP A 187 -5.08 -22.54 -10.70
N GLN A 188 -4.04 -23.09 -10.10
CA GLN A 188 -2.77 -22.38 -9.90
C GLN A 188 -2.05 -22.08 -11.22
N ASP A 189 -2.17 -22.95 -12.22
CA ASP A 189 -1.55 -22.76 -13.54
C ASP A 189 -2.24 -21.60 -14.28
N THR A 190 -3.57 -21.60 -14.32
CA THR A 190 -4.36 -20.50 -14.91
C THR A 190 -4.08 -19.17 -14.21
N LEU A 191 -4.00 -19.16 -12.87
CA LEU A 191 -3.67 -17.96 -12.10
C LEU A 191 -2.27 -17.42 -12.44
N ALA A 192 -1.29 -18.32 -12.56
CA ALA A 192 0.07 -17.96 -12.96
C ALA A 192 0.12 -17.39 -14.38
N ASP A 193 -0.56 -18.04 -15.34
CA ASP A 193 -0.64 -17.59 -16.75
C ASP A 193 -1.29 -16.20 -16.87
N HIS A 194 -2.38 -15.95 -16.15
CA HIS A 194 -3.05 -14.64 -16.11
C HIS A 194 -2.13 -13.56 -15.54
N HIS A 195 -1.44 -13.86 -14.45
CA HIS A 195 -0.52 -12.93 -13.79
C HIS A 195 0.69 -12.63 -14.67
N GLU A 196 1.31 -13.66 -15.28
CA GLU A 196 2.45 -13.49 -16.17
C GLU A 196 2.08 -12.69 -17.42
N SER A 197 0.94 -13.01 -18.06
CA SER A 197 0.44 -12.29 -19.22
C SER A 197 0.21 -10.81 -18.92
N PHE A 198 -0.36 -10.52 -17.75
CA PHE A 198 -0.61 -9.14 -17.32
C PHE A 198 0.71 -8.38 -17.10
N ILE A 199 1.66 -8.97 -16.39
CA ILE A 199 2.98 -8.37 -16.13
C ILE A 199 3.74 -8.14 -17.41
N SER A 200 3.82 -9.14 -18.29
CA SER A 200 4.53 -9.04 -19.57
C SER A 200 4.00 -7.89 -20.41
N ALA A 201 2.68 -7.77 -20.51
CA ALA A 201 2.05 -6.66 -21.23
C ALA A 201 2.33 -5.28 -20.60
N LEU A 202 2.41 -5.16 -19.29
CA LEU A 202 2.81 -3.90 -18.64
C LEU A 202 4.27 -3.54 -18.98
N LEU A 203 5.19 -4.50 -18.92
CA LEU A 203 6.60 -4.28 -19.24
C LEU A 203 6.78 -3.89 -20.72
N GLU A 204 6.07 -4.54 -21.63
CA GLU A 204 6.05 -4.20 -23.05
C GLU A 204 5.50 -2.79 -23.34
N ASN A 205 4.57 -2.33 -22.51
CA ASN A 205 4.03 -0.96 -22.54
C ASN A 205 4.94 0.09 -21.87
N GLY A 206 6.14 -0.30 -21.41
CA GLY A 206 7.16 0.59 -20.85
C GLY A 206 6.98 0.90 -19.38
N TYR A 207 6.12 0.19 -18.65
CA TYR A 207 6.10 0.26 -17.19
C TYR A 207 7.30 -0.47 -16.60
N GLU A 208 7.84 0.05 -15.51
CA GLU A 208 8.83 -0.61 -14.69
C GLU A 208 8.18 -1.24 -13.47
N ARG A 209 8.42 -2.55 -13.25
CA ARG A 209 8.03 -3.20 -12.00
C ARG A 209 9.00 -2.76 -10.90
N TYR A 210 8.61 -1.82 -10.04
CA TYR A 210 9.52 -1.31 -9.02
C TYR A 210 9.44 -2.08 -7.70
N GLU A 211 8.34 -2.82 -7.47
CA GLU A 211 8.19 -3.79 -6.37
C GLU A 211 7.25 -4.94 -6.80
N ILE A 212 6.92 -5.87 -5.89
CA ILE A 212 6.22 -7.12 -6.24
C ILE A 212 4.91 -6.89 -6.97
N SER A 213 4.09 -5.92 -6.53
CA SER A 213 2.72 -5.70 -7.02
C SER A 213 2.54 -4.40 -7.79
N ASN A 214 3.53 -3.50 -7.81
CA ASN A 214 3.35 -2.17 -8.36
C ASN A 214 4.28 -1.87 -9.54
N PHE A 215 3.68 -1.25 -10.55
CA PHE A 215 4.29 -0.89 -11.81
C PHE A 215 4.08 0.60 -12.07
N ALA A 216 5.11 1.29 -12.57
CA ALA A 216 5.02 2.71 -12.85
C ALA A 216 5.92 3.10 -14.03
N TYR A 217 5.59 4.18 -14.69
CA TYR A 217 6.57 4.86 -15.53
C TYR A 217 7.68 5.47 -14.67
N PRO A 218 8.91 5.63 -15.21
CA PRO A 218 10.02 6.25 -14.49
C PRO A 218 9.62 7.59 -13.86
N GLY A 219 9.87 7.74 -12.55
CA GLY A 219 9.53 8.95 -11.78
C GLY A 219 8.11 8.98 -11.19
N TYR A 220 7.26 7.97 -11.47
CA TYR A 220 5.89 7.88 -10.94
C TYR A 220 5.69 6.77 -9.91
N GLN A 221 6.79 6.16 -9.43
CA GLN A 221 6.71 5.22 -8.32
C GLN A 221 6.08 5.90 -7.09
N CYS A 222 5.18 5.21 -6.41
CA CYS A 222 4.54 5.76 -5.21
C CYS A 222 5.57 6.00 -4.10
N LYS A 223 5.85 7.27 -3.80
CA LYS A 223 6.83 7.66 -2.77
C LYS A 223 6.47 7.11 -1.40
N HIS A 224 5.17 7.02 -1.10
CA HIS A 224 4.69 6.50 0.16
C HIS A 224 4.94 4.99 0.30
N ASN A 225 4.68 4.20 -0.75
CA ASN A 225 4.97 2.75 -0.75
C ASN A 225 6.46 2.49 -0.62
N LEU A 226 7.30 3.29 -1.28
CA LEU A 226 8.75 3.17 -1.18
C LEU A 226 9.26 3.36 0.25
N LYS A 227 8.60 4.20 1.08
CA LYS A 227 8.95 4.32 2.50
C LYS A 227 8.75 3.02 3.26
N TYR A 228 7.66 2.32 3.02
CA TYR A 228 7.43 1.03 3.64
C TYR A 228 8.49 0.02 3.22
N TRP A 229 8.74 -0.09 1.91
CA TRP A 229 9.70 -1.06 1.39
C TRP A 229 11.14 -0.74 1.78
N ASN A 230 11.47 0.51 1.96
CA ASN A 230 12.76 0.93 2.49
C ASN A 230 12.86 0.86 4.03
N ASN A 231 11.85 0.39 4.71
CA ASN A 231 11.79 0.37 6.19
C ASN A 231 12.15 1.75 6.79
N GLU A 232 11.59 2.83 6.22
CA GLU A 232 11.76 4.20 6.69
C GLU A 232 10.69 4.57 7.72
N ASP A 233 10.90 5.71 8.40
CA ASP A 233 9.92 6.24 9.34
C ASP A 233 8.63 6.68 8.64
N TYR A 234 7.50 6.30 9.24
CA TYR A 234 6.17 6.79 8.87
C TYR A 234 5.21 6.78 10.05
N ILE A 235 4.28 7.73 10.06
CA ILE A 235 3.24 7.86 11.09
C ILE A 235 1.94 7.28 10.54
N GLY A 236 1.46 6.21 11.17
CA GLY A 236 0.13 5.66 10.91
C GLY A 236 -0.91 6.36 11.78
N ILE A 237 -1.95 6.92 11.18
CA ILE A 237 -3.02 7.66 11.86
C ILE A 237 -4.37 7.05 11.51
N GLY A 238 -5.21 6.87 12.50
CA GLY A 238 -6.54 6.28 12.35
C GLY A 238 -6.61 4.83 12.86
N VAL A 239 -7.83 4.30 12.91
CA VAL A 239 -8.12 2.92 13.31
C VAL A 239 -7.30 1.93 12.50
N SER A 240 -6.72 0.91 13.13
CA SER A 240 -5.85 -0.11 12.52
C SER A 240 -4.63 0.42 11.75
N ALA A 241 -4.33 1.70 11.82
CA ALA A 241 -3.16 2.25 11.14
C ALA A 241 -1.88 1.80 11.84
N GLY A 242 -0.95 1.24 11.07
CA GLY A 242 0.39 0.90 11.55
C GLY A 242 1.37 2.04 11.35
N GLY A 243 2.38 2.13 12.22
CA GLY A 243 3.46 3.11 12.11
C GLY A 243 4.81 2.55 12.51
N HIS A 244 5.87 3.21 12.02
CA HIS A 244 7.26 2.94 12.34
C HIS A 244 8.00 4.26 12.56
N ILE A 245 8.59 4.44 13.72
CA ILE A 245 9.35 5.64 14.07
C ILE A 245 10.59 5.24 14.85
N GLY A 246 11.75 5.40 14.25
CA GLY A 246 12.99 4.87 14.78
C GLY A 246 12.92 3.35 14.96
N LEU A 247 13.04 2.86 16.19
CA LEU A 247 12.91 1.43 16.49
C LEU A 247 11.48 1.03 16.93
N LYS A 248 10.54 1.97 16.93
CA LYS A 248 9.20 1.73 17.49
C LYS A 248 8.21 1.37 16.39
N ARG A 249 7.59 0.20 16.53
CA ARG A 249 6.46 -0.28 15.74
C ARG A 249 5.18 -0.21 16.54
N TYR A 250 4.13 0.26 15.92
CA TYR A 250 2.81 0.26 16.53
C TYR A 250 1.71 0.00 15.52
N VAL A 251 0.57 -0.46 16.02
CA VAL A 251 -0.69 -0.54 15.28
C VAL A 251 -1.76 0.04 16.20
N ASN A 252 -2.55 0.95 15.68
CA ASN A 252 -3.70 1.48 16.39
C ASN A 252 -4.80 0.43 16.51
N SER A 253 -5.64 0.58 17.54
CA SER A 253 -6.78 -0.30 17.79
C SER A 253 -7.66 -0.44 16.55
N SER A 254 -8.05 -1.68 16.29
CA SER A 254 -9.05 -2.02 15.28
C SER A 254 -10.48 -1.70 15.72
N ASN A 255 -10.71 -1.46 17.03
CA ASN A 255 -12.00 -1.06 17.58
C ASN A 255 -12.15 0.47 17.54
N ILE A 256 -13.06 0.97 16.71
CA ILE A 256 -13.30 2.41 16.51
C ILE A 256 -13.75 3.14 17.78
N LEU A 257 -14.55 2.51 18.62
CA LEU A 257 -15.04 3.12 19.85
C LEU A 257 -13.91 3.28 20.86
N LEU A 258 -13.07 2.25 21.02
CA LEU A 258 -11.88 2.30 21.89
C LEU A 258 -10.88 3.33 21.38
N TYR A 259 -10.66 3.38 20.04
CA TYR A 259 -9.81 4.38 19.41
C TYR A 259 -10.26 5.80 19.77
N MET A 260 -11.55 6.11 19.58
CA MET A 260 -12.11 7.43 19.89
C MET A 260 -12.03 7.76 21.38
N GLU A 261 -12.31 6.79 22.26
CA GLU A 261 -12.22 6.97 23.72
C GLU A 261 -10.79 7.31 24.17
N CYS A 262 -9.80 6.56 23.69
CA CYS A 262 -8.39 6.82 24.03
C CYS A 262 -7.96 8.23 23.62
N LEU A 263 -8.27 8.64 22.39
CA LEU A 263 -7.88 9.95 21.87
C LEU A 263 -8.67 11.10 22.52
N LYS A 264 -9.92 10.86 22.91
CA LYS A 264 -10.70 11.82 23.71
C LYS A 264 -10.00 12.14 25.05
N ASN A 265 -9.33 11.14 25.61
CA ASN A 265 -8.56 11.24 26.85
C ASN A 265 -7.09 11.64 26.63
N GLY A 266 -6.70 12.06 25.41
CA GLY A 266 -5.33 12.50 25.09
C GLY A 266 -4.30 11.37 25.07
N LYS A 267 -4.71 10.13 24.85
CA LYS A 267 -3.84 8.94 24.84
C LYS A 267 -3.84 8.30 23.45
N PHE A 268 -2.70 7.73 23.04
CA PHE A 268 -2.66 6.86 21.89
C PHE A 268 -3.52 5.60 22.10
N ALA A 269 -4.10 5.11 21.01
CA ALA A 269 -4.98 3.94 21.03
C ALA A 269 -4.27 2.70 20.45
N PHE A 270 -3.06 2.40 20.92
CA PHE A 270 -2.29 1.28 20.40
C PHE A 270 -2.89 -0.07 20.83
N GLU A 271 -3.14 -0.94 19.84
CA GLU A 271 -3.42 -2.36 20.02
C GLU A 271 -2.12 -3.17 20.07
N TYR A 272 -1.12 -2.72 19.31
CA TYR A 272 0.23 -3.29 19.30
C TYR A 272 1.25 -2.17 19.45
N PHE A 273 2.25 -2.39 20.29
CA PHE A 273 3.42 -1.52 20.41
C PHE A 273 4.64 -2.36 20.77
N LYS A 274 5.72 -2.16 20.02
CA LYS A 274 7.00 -2.83 20.26
C LYS A 274 8.15 -1.88 19.96
N GLU A 275 9.19 -1.95 20.79
CA GLU A 275 10.50 -1.41 20.45
C GLU A 275 11.35 -2.55 19.87
N ASN A 276 11.75 -2.41 18.62
CA ASN A 276 12.49 -3.43 17.87
C ASN A 276 13.91 -3.60 18.43
N SER A 277 14.33 -4.84 18.55
CA SER A 277 15.75 -5.18 18.72
C SER A 277 16.49 -5.00 17.39
N PRO A 278 17.83 -4.96 17.38
CA PRO A 278 18.60 -4.97 16.13
C PRO A 278 18.25 -6.14 15.18
N LEU A 279 17.93 -7.30 15.75
CA LEU A 279 17.49 -8.46 14.96
C LEU A 279 16.11 -8.24 14.34
N ASP A 280 15.18 -7.60 15.07
CA ASP A 280 13.86 -7.28 14.52
C ASP A 280 13.99 -6.27 13.37
N GLU A 281 14.84 -5.24 13.51
CA GLU A 281 15.10 -4.26 12.43
C GLU A 281 15.73 -4.92 11.20
N LEU A 282 16.65 -5.85 11.39
CA LEU A 282 17.22 -6.63 10.28
C LEU A 282 16.15 -7.46 9.58
N LYS A 283 15.30 -8.18 10.36
CA LYS A 283 14.18 -8.97 9.84
C LYS A 283 13.24 -8.12 8.98
N GLU A 284 12.81 -7.00 9.52
CA GLU A 284 11.87 -6.10 8.84
C GLU A 284 12.52 -5.47 7.61
N THR A 285 13.78 -5.03 7.69
CA THR A 285 14.50 -4.47 6.54
C THR A 285 14.65 -5.50 5.42
N LEU A 286 14.97 -6.76 5.75
CA LEU A 286 15.05 -7.83 4.75
C LEU A 286 13.66 -8.15 4.17
N PHE A 287 12.64 -8.30 5.01
CA PHE A 287 11.28 -8.62 4.59
C PHE A 287 10.66 -7.54 3.69
N MET A 288 10.83 -6.27 4.07
CA MET A 288 10.28 -5.14 3.31
C MET A 288 11.12 -4.87 2.07
N GLY A 289 12.45 -4.78 2.22
CA GLY A 289 13.33 -4.32 1.15
C GLY A 289 13.52 -5.33 0.01
N LEU A 290 13.41 -6.63 0.27
CA LEU A 290 13.43 -7.64 -0.80
C LEU A 290 12.16 -7.61 -1.69
N ARG A 291 11.13 -6.89 -1.32
CA ARG A 291 9.99 -6.63 -2.21
C ARG A 291 10.35 -5.68 -3.35
N LEU A 292 11.33 -4.79 -3.15
CA LEU A 292 11.81 -3.88 -4.19
C LEU A 292 12.55 -4.63 -5.30
N SER A 293 12.30 -4.25 -6.54
CA SER A 293 13.02 -4.82 -7.70
C SER A 293 14.52 -4.57 -7.66
N ASN A 294 14.94 -3.41 -7.12
CA ASN A 294 16.34 -3.07 -6.91
C ASN A 294 16.91 -3.64 -5.61
N GLY A 295 16.06 -4.27 -4.77
CA GLY A 295 16.46 -4.87 -3.51
C GLY A 295 16.95 -3.87 -2.47
N ILE A 296 17.85 -4.34 -1.60
CA ILE A 296 18.39 -3.62 -0.46
C ILE A 296 19.86 -3.34 -0.72
N LYS A 297 20.30 -2.10 -0.52
CA LYS A 297 21.72 -1.72 -0.60
C LYS A 297 22.52 -2.45 0.48
N ILE A 298 23.66 -3.00 0.10
CA ILE A 298 24.53 -3.73 1.02
C ILE A 298 25.00 -2.86 2.18
N ASP A 299 25.36 -1.62 1.93
CA ASP A 299 25.77 -0.68 2.98
C ASP A 299 24.70 -0.55 4.09
N LYS A 300 23.41 -0.54 3.72
CA LYS A 300 22.33 -0.51 4.71
C LYS A 300 22.28 -1.77 5.56
N LEU A 301 22.43 -2.94 4.95
CA LEU A 301 22.48 -4.21 5.68
C LEU A 301 23.69 -4.30 6.61
N MET A 302 24.86 -3.87 6.14
CA MET A 302 26.10 -3.87 6.94
C MET A 302 26.06 -2.85 8.08
N GLN A 303 25.33 -1.73 7.94
CA GLN A 303 25.09 -0.79 9.04
C GLN A 303 24.19 -1.38 10.13
N LEU A 304 23.19 -2.18 9.74
CA LEU A 304 22.26 -2.82 10.68
C LEU A 304 22.88 -4.05 11.36
N SER A 305 23.64 -4.84 10.62
CA SER A 305 24.24 -6.09 11.08
C SER A 305 25.56 -6.35 10.34
N PRO A 306 26.68 -5.82 10.86
CA PRO A 306 28.00 -6.04 10.25
C PRO A 306 28.42 -7.52 10.18
N GLU A 307 27.83 -8.36 11.03
CA GLU A 307 28.07 -9.80 11.09
C GLU A 307 27.25 -10.60 10.07
N LEU A 308 26.34 -9.97 9.32
CA LEU A 308 25.49 -10.66 8.35
C LEU A 308 26.30 -11.26 7.20
N LYS A 309 26.25 -12.57 7.08
CA LYS A 309 26.94 -13.32 6.01
C LYS A 309 25.99 -13.46 4.80
N ILE A 310 26.05 -12.49 3.90
CA ILE A 310 25.15 -12.42 2.74
C ILE A 310 25.34 -13.60 1.79
N ASP A 311 26.60 -14.06 1.59
CA ASP A 311 26.89 -15.22 0.76
C ASP A 311 26.23 -16.50 1.32
N GLU A 312 26.23 -16.66 2.65
CA GLU A 312 25.56 -17.78 3.33
C GLU A 312 24.05 -17.72 3.13
N LEU A 313 23.43 -16.54 3.32
CA LEU A 313 22.00 -16.32 3.08
C LEU A 313 21.63 -16.60 1.62
N THR A 314 22.42 -16.11 0.69
CA THR A 314 22.23 -16.35 -0.76
C THR A 314 22.38 -17.82 -1.11
N SER A 315 23.29 -18.54 -0.45
CA SER A 315 23.48 -19.99 -0.63
C SER A 315 22.30 -20.80 -0.11
N ILE A 316 21.72 -20.41 1.05
CA ILE A 316 20.53 -21.07 1.62
C ILE A 316 19.31 -20.90 0.69
N LEU A 317 19.17 -19.72 0.09
CA LEU A 317 18.09 -19.35 -0.83
C LEU A 317 18.58 -19.34 -2.29
N ASN A 318 19.40 -20.32 -2.65
CA ASN A 318 20.00 -20.41 -3.97
C ASN A 318 18.96 -20.41 -5.10
N GLY A 319 19.19 -19.59 -6.10
CA GLY A 319 18.30 -19.36 -7.24
C GLY A 319 17.20 -18.32 -7.00
N TYR A 320 16.89 -17.99 -5.74
CA TYR A 320 15.86 -16.99 -5.39
C TYR A 320 16.43 -15.61 -5.10
N LEU A 321 17.68 -15.53 -4.66
CA LEU A 321 18.36 -14.26 -4.35
C LEU A 321 19.51 -14.01 -5.35
N ILE A 322 19.72 -12.73 -5.62
CA ILE A 322 20.87 -12.21 -6.36
C ILE A 322 21.60 -11.25 -5.44
N TYR A 323 22.91 -11.43 -5.34
CA TYR A 323 23.83 -10.53 -4.65
C TYR A 323 24.95 -10.11 -5.62
N ASP A 324 25.15 -8.81 -5.83
CA ASP A 324 26.09 -8.23 -6.78
C ASP A 324 27.05 -7.18 -6.16
N GLN A 325 27.34 -7.28 -4.87
CA GLN A 325 28.14 -6.35 -4.06
C GLN A 325 27.47 -4.97 -3.83
N GLU A 326 26.52 -4.53 -4.64
CA GLU A 326 25.81 -3.28 -4.44
C GLU A 326 24.47 -3.51 -3.73
N SER A 327 23.78 -4.60 -4.08
CA SER A 327 22.45 -4.91 -3.58
C SER A 327 22.21 -6.41 -3.36
N LEU A 328 21.32 -6.70 -2.43
CA LEU A 328 20.67 -8.00 -2.26
C LEU A 328 19.22 -7.88 -2.73
N ARG A 329 18.83 -8.65 -3.74
CA ARG A 329 17.49 -8.60 -4.36
C ARG A 329 16.95 -9.97 -4.72
N LEU A 330 15.64 -10.04 -4.95
CA LEU A 330 15.03 -11.23 -5.52
C LEU A 330 15.44 -11.41 -6.98
N SER A 331 15.71 -12.66 -7.38
CA SER A 331 15.80 -13.06 -8.79
C SER A 331 14.39 -13.00 -9.45
N SER A 332 14.28 -13.24 -10.75
CA SER A 332 12.97 -13.43 -11.38
C SER A 332 12.17 -14.52 -10.68
N THR A 333 12.75 -15.71 -10.54
CA THR A 333 12.14 -16.82 -9.81
C THR A 333 11.82 -16.45 -8.36
N GLY A 334 12.72 -15.69 -7.70
CA GLY A 334 12.49 -15.21 -6.33
C GLY A 334 11.28 -14.29 -6.22
N LYS A 335 10.99 -13.48 -7.23
CA LYS A 335 9.78 -12.63 -7.26
C LYS A 335 8.51 -13.46 -7.41
N ASP A 336 8.53 -14.49 -8.25
CA ASP A 336 7.37 -15.37 -8.45
C ASP A 336 7.08 -16.20 -7.20
N PHE A 337 8.13 -16.61 -6.47
CA PHE A 337 8.03 -17.32 -5.19
C PHE A 337 8.25 -16.41 -3.96
N SER A 338 7.97 -15.10 -4.10
CA SER A 338 8.28 -14.11 -3.07
C SER A 338 7.70 -14.44 -1.69
N LYS A 339 6.49 -14.95 -1.61
CA LYS A 339 5.85 -15.38 -0.35
C LYS A 339 6.67 -16.46 0.37
N PHE A 340 7.14 -17.47 -0.37
CA PHE A 340 8.01 -18.51 0.15
C PHE A 340 9.35 -17.93 0.62
N VAL A 341 10.01 -17.17 -0.24
CA VAL A 341 11.34 -16.59 0.06
C VAL A 341 11.27 -15.68 1.28
N LEU A 342 10.30 -14.77 1.33
CA LEU A 342 10.12 -13.85 2.44
C LEU A 342 9.80 -14.59 3.74
N SER A 343 9.02 -15.68 3.69
CA SER A 343 8.78 -16.52 4.88
C SER A 343 10.04 -17.17 5.43
N LYS A 344 10.97 -17.55 4.56
CA LYS A 344 12.28 -18.11 4.97
C LYS A 344 13.23 -17.03 5.52
N ILE A 345 13.19 -15.84 4.95
CA ILE A 345 14.01 -14.70 5.40
C ILE A 345 13.69 -14.29 6.85
N ILE A 346 12.42 -14.37 7.26
CA ILE A 346 12.01 -14.04 8.63
C ILE A 346 12.14 -15.21 9.62
N ASP A 347 12.54 -16.40 9.16
CA ASP A 347 12.80 -17.55 10.03
C ASP A 347 14.00 -17.24 10.93
N GLU A 348 13.76 -17.26 12.23
CA GLU A 348 14.75 -16.87 13.24
C GLU A 348 15.99 -17.77 13.22
N ASN A 349 15.83 -19.07 12.95
CA ASN A 349 16.95 -20.01 12.88
C ASN A 349 17.86 -19.68 11.69
N ILE A 350 17.29 -19.33 10.55
CA ILE A 350 18.06 -18.92 9.37
C ILE A 350 18.82 -17.63 9.68
N LEU A 351 18.15 -16.63 10.24
CA LEU A 351 18.78 -15.35 10.54
C LEU A 351 19.86 -15.47 11.60
N LEU A 352 19.62 -16.18 12.71
CA LEU A 352 20.62 -16.41 13.73
C LEU A 352 21.85 -17.14 13.15
N HIS A 353 21.64 -18.13 12.29
CA HIS A 353 22.74 -18.82 11.61
C HIS A 353 23.59 -17.88 10.76
N VAL A 354 22.98 -17.06 9.89
CA VAL A 354 23.72 -16.15 9.00
C VAL A 354 24.36 -14.95 9.70
N ILE A 355 23.97 -14.64 10.94
CA ILE A 355 24.68 -13.66 11.78
C ILE A 355 25.64 -14.31 12.78
N GLY A 356 25.83 -15.64 12.72
CA GLY A 356 26.79 -16.36 13.54
C GLY A 356 26.38 -16.54 15.01
N ARG A 357 25.09 -16.63 15.28
CA ARG A 357 24.52 -16.85 16.63
C ARG A 357 23.76 -18.16 16.74
#